data_4e8652231f13547a9835c31de6ef9024
#
_entry.id   4e8652231f13547a9835c31de6ef9024
#
_cell.length_a   1.000
_cell.length_b   1.000
_cell.length_c   1.000
_cell.angle_alpha   90.00
_cell.angle_beta   90.00
_cell.angle_gamma   90.00
#
_symmetry.space_group_name_H-M   'P 1'
#
loop_
_entity.id
_entity.type
_entity.pdbx_description
1 polymer ?
#
loop_
_entity_poly.entity_id
_entity_poly.type
_entity_poly.pdbx_seq_one_letter_code
_entity_poly.pdbx_strand_id
1 'polypeptide(L)'
;HMVIERKGRACTCGRHGCLEAYASATGLIRSTREAAQIHPDSLLAKLAREGVTGRTAFDAAKAGDAAGQAVVDGYIDALACGVANIINIFQPEIVSLGGGVAKEGEGLFGPLRARVYPQVFGGENASSARIEACTLGYKAGLIGAAMLAAQANR
;
A
#
# COMPACT_ATOMS: atom_id res chain seq x y z
N HIS A 1 -1.71 -10.23 6.68
CA HIS A 1 -0.65 -10.68 7.62
C HIS A 1 0.34 -11.67 7.01
N MET A 2 0.45 -11.77 5.65
CA MET A 2 1.59 -12.49 5.06
C MET A 2 2.90 -11.81 5.43
N VAL A 3 3.95 -12.60 5.67
CA VAL A 3 5.29 -12.06 5.98
C VAL A 3 6.00 -11.73 4.68
N ILE A 4 6.41 -10.48 4.53
CA ILE A 4 7.20 -9.98 3.39
C ILE A 4 8.65 -9.66 3.80
N GLU A 5 8.90 -9.52 5.11
CA GLU A 5 10.24 -9.26 5.66
C GLU A 5 10.46 -10.15 6.88
N ARG A 6 11.31 -11.18 6.73
CA ARG A 6 11.44 -12.25 7.72
C ARG A 6 11.80 -11.80 9.14
N LYS A 7 12.62 -10.77 9.29
CA LYS A 7 13.05 -10.19 10.59
C LYS A 7 12.59 -8.74 10.73
N GLY A 8 11.48 -8.40 10.08
CA GLY A 8 11.01 -7.04 9.98
C GLY A 8 10.24 -6.53 11.19
N ARG A 9 9.47 -5.47 10.97
CA ARG A 9 8.72 -4.75 11.99
C ARG A 9 7.74 -5.65 12.73
N ALA A 10 7.58 -5.40 14.03
CA ALA A 10 6.51 -6.03 14.81
C ALA A 10 5.14 -5.66 14.22
N CYS A 11 4.25 -6.63 14.15
CA CYS A 11 2.88 -6.49 13.69
C CYS A 11 1.89 -6.71 14.84
N THR A 12 0.74 -6.06 14.79
CA THR A 12 -0.34 -6.19 15.78
C THR A 12 -0.88 -7.62 15.94
N CYS A 13 -0.66 -8.49 14.95
CA CYS A 13 -1.02 -9.91 15.03
C CYS A 13 -0.04 -10.77 15.88
N GLY A 14 0.96 -10.17 16.52
CA GLY A 14 1.98 -10.85 17.32
C GLY A 14 3.17 -11.38 16.51
N ARG A 15 3.15 -11.32 15.18
CA ARG A 15 4.24 -11.74 14.29
C ARG A 15 5.13 -10.55 13.91
N HIS A 16 6.17 -10.82 13.14
CA HIS A 16 7.08 -9.83 12.59
C HIS A 16 7.06 -9.86 11.06
N GLY A 17 7.27 -8.69 10.45
CA GLY A 17 7.48 -8.56 9.02
C GLY A 17 6.23 -8.73 8.14
N CYS A 18 5.04 -8.62 8.72
CA CYS A 18 3.80 -8.71 7.96
C CYS A 18 3.65 -7.54 6.97
N LEU A 19 3.07 -7.79 5.82
CA LEU A 19 2.70 -6.78 4.81
C LEU A 19 2.01 -5.57 5.44
N GLU A 20 1.05 -5.78 6.34
CA GLU A 20 0.32 -4.72 7.04
C GLU A 20 1.24 -3.74 7.77
N ALA A 21 2.34 -4.22 8.39
CA ALA A 21 3.26 -3.37 9.14
C ALA A 21 4.02 -2.34 8.26
N TYR A 22 3.97 -2.51 6.93
CA TYR A 22 4.62 -1.65 5.92
C TYR A 22 3.62 -0.99 4.97
N ALA A 23 2.69 -1.77 4.42
CA ALA A 23 1.81 -1.37 3.33
C ALA A 23 0.36 -1.06 3.75
N SER A 24 0.10 -0.85 5.04
CA SER A 24 -1.15 -0.25 5.52
C SER A 24 -1.01 1.26 5.67
N ALA A 25 -2.15 1.96 5.87
CA ALA A 25 -2.15 3.37 6.22
C ALA A 25 -1.36 3.64 7.51
N THR A 26 -1.48 2.76 8.51
CA THR A 26 -0.74 2.83 9.77
C THR A 26 0.76 2.61 9.56
N GLY A 27 1.13 1.66 8.69
CA GLY A 27 2.53 1.41 8.31
C GLY A 27 3.15 2.63 7.61
N LEU A 28 2.41 3.26 6.69
CA LEU A 28 2.84 4.48 6.00
C LEU A 28 3.01 5.65 6.99
N ILE A 29 2.05 5.88 7.88
CA ILE A 29 2.14 6.91 8.93
C ILE A 29 3.37 6.69 9.82
N ARG A 30 3.64 5.44 10.20
CA ARG A 30 4.82 5.07 10.98
C ARG A 30 6.10 5.40 10.22
N SER A 31 6.24 4.97 8.96
CA SER A 31 7.40 5.26 8.12
C SER A 31 7.62 6.77 7.94
N THR A 32 6.52 7.53 7.76
CA THR A 32 6.56 8.99 7.66
C THR A 32 7.13 9.64 8.93
N ARG A 33 6.70 9.19 10.11
CA ARG A 33 7.22 9.71 11.40
C ARG A 33 8.70 9.37 11.59
N GLU A 34 9.10 8.14 11.27
CA GLU A 34 10.48 7.68 11.36
C GLU A 34 11.39 8.51 10.43
N ALA A 35 10.98 8.72 9.17
CA ALA A 35 11.72 9.52 8.21
C ALA A 35 11.80 11.01 8.60
N ALA A 36 10.73 11.58 9.15
CA ALA A 36 10.71 12.96 9.63
C ALA A 36 11.68 13.19 10.80
N GLN A 37 11.91 12.19 11.65
CA GLN A 37 12.90 12.26 12.72
C GLN A 37 14.34 12.18 12.18
N ILE A 38 14.57 11.35 11.15
CA ILE A 38 15.89 11.19 10.52
C ILE A 38 16.27 12.41 9.68
N HIS A 39 15.28 13.08 9.07
CA HIS A 39 15.46 14.22 8.17
C HIS A 39 14.73 15.47 8.71
N PRO A 40 15.16 16.07 9.83
CA PRO A 40 14.42 17.11 10.55
C PRO A 40 14.24 18.42 9.76
N ASP A 41 15.09 18.68 8.76
CA ASP A 41 15.06 19.88 7.92
C ASP A 41 14.25 19.71 6.64
N SER A 42 13.77 18.50 6.35
CA SER A 42 12.97 18.17 5.16
C SER A 42 11.58 18.84 5.20
N LEU A 43 10.95 18.97 4.02
CA LEU A 43 9.55 19.36 3.93
C LEU A 43 8.65 18.30 4.60
N LEU A 44 8.99 17.01 4.47
CA LEU A 44 8.31 15.92 5.18
C LEU A 44 8.24 16.19 6.68
N ALA A 45 9.37 16.56 7.31
CA ALA A 45 9.42 16.85 8.74
C ALA A 45 8.59 18.09 9.11
N LYS A 46 8.55 19.12 8.26
CA LYS A 46 7.72 20.31 8.46
C LYS A 46 6.24 19.94 8.45
N LEU A 47 5.78 19.21 7.45
CA LEU A 47 4.39 18.73 7.36
C LEU A 47 4.03 17.78 8.51
N ALA A 48 4.97 16.93 8.93
CA ALA A 48 4.76 16.00 10.04
C ALA A 48 4.54 16.68 11.41
N ARG A 49 5.05 17.89 11.61
CA ARG A 49 4.81 18.70 12.84
C ARG A 49 3.36 19.18 12.95
N GLU A 50 2.68 19.38 11.83
CA GLU A 50 1.26 19.77 11.78
C GLU A 50 0.33 18.57 11.97
N GLY A 51 0.85 17.36 11.84
CA GLY A 51 0.13 16.10 11.98
C GLY A 51 0.43 15.13 10.84
N VAL A 52 0.63 13.85 11.19
CA VAL A 52 0.95 12.81 10.19
C VAL A 52 -0.31 12.06 9.81
N THR A 53 -0.63 12.07 8.53
CA THR A 53 -1.70 11.32 7.89
C THR A 53 -1.15 10.36 6.84
N GLY A 54 -2.02 9.52 6.26
CA GLY A 54 -1.63 8.66 5.11
C GLY A 54 -1.28 9.44 3.83
N ARG A 55 -1.47 10.76 3.79
CA ARG A 55 -1.13 11.62 2.65
C ARG A 55 0.18 12.38 2.83
N THR A 56 0.63 12.59 4.06
CA THR A 56 1.77 13.47 4.38
C THR A 56 3.01 13.17 3.56
N ALA A 57 3.39 11.88 3.42
CA ALA A 57 4.54 11.49 2.61
C ALA A 57 4.32 11.75 1.11
N PHE A 58 3.11 11.48 0.59
CA PHE A 58 2.78 11.75 -0.81
C PHE A 58 2.76 13.25 -1.11
N ASP A 59 2.25 14.08 -0.21
CA ASP A 59 2.23 15.54 -0.38
C ASP A 59 3.66 16.10 -0.39
N ALA A 60 4.54 15.61 0.50
CA ALA A 60 5.96 15.97 0.51
C ALA A 60 6.68 15.52 -0.79
N ALA A 61 6.45 14.28 -1.23
CA ALA A 61 7.04 13.74 -2.46
C ALA A 61 6.60 14.52 -3.70
N LYS A 62 5.31 14.87 -3.83
CA LYS A 62 4.78 15.70 -4.92
C LYS A 62 5.41 17.10 -4.96
N ALA A 63 5.83 17.63 -3.80
CA ALA A 63 6.55 18.88 -3.69
C ALA A 63 8.08 18.76 -3.92
N GLY A 64 8.56 17.56 -4.29
CA GLY A 64 9.96 17.30 -4.61
C GLY A 64 10.85 16.98 -3.39
N ASP A 65 10.25 16.67 -2.22
CA ASP A 65 11.02 16.31 -1.02
C ASP A 65 11.55 14.87 -1.11
N ALA A 66 12.87 14.72 -1.02
CA ALA A 66 13.53 13.42 -1.16
C ALA A 66 13.18 12.44 -0.02
N ALA A 67 12.96 12.96 1.21
CA ALA A 67 12.57 12.11 2.35
C ALA A 67 11.14 11.61 2.17
N GLY A 68 10.24 12.47 1.68
CA GLY A 68 8.87 12.07 1.31
C GLY A 68 8.85 11.03 0.21
N GLN A 69 9.67 11.22 -0.84
CA GLN A 69 9.79 10.26 -1.94
C GLN A 69 10.30 8.91 -1.46
N ALA A 70 11.32 8.88 -0.62
CA ALA A 70 11.86 7.63 -0.06
C ALA A 70 10.81 6.84 0.75
N VAL A 71 9.96 7.54 1.52
CA VAL A 71 8.86 6.90 2.25
C VAL A 71 7.81 6.32 1.30
N VAL A 72 7.43 7.07 0.26
CA VAL A 72 6.47 6.62 -0.76
C VAL A 72 7.02 5.41 -1.51
N ASP A 73 8.28 5.45 -1.91
CA ASP A 73 8.94 4.33 -2.60
C ASP A 73 8.97 3.06 -1.74
N GLY A 74 9.39 3.16 -0.49
CA GLY A 74 9.39 2.02 0.43
C GLY A 74 8.00 1.45 0.70
N TYR A 75 6.97 2.30 0.75
CA TYR A 75 5.57 1.87 0.84
C TYR A 75 5.14 1.09 -0.39
N ILE A 76 5.45 1.61 -1.59
CA ILE A 76 5.07 0.97 -2.86
C ILE A 76 5.84 -0.34 -3.05
N ASP A 77 7.13 -0.41 -2.66
CA ASP A 77 7.92 -1.65 -2.71
C ASP A 77 7.33 -2.76 -1.84
N ALA A 78 6.96 -2.43 -0.61
CA ALA A 78 6.31 -3.38 0.30
C ALA A 78 4.95 -3.85 -0.25
N LEU A 79 4.15 -2.91 -0.78
CA LEU A 79 2.86 -3.23 -1.38
C LEU A 79 3.03 -4.10 -2.63
N ALA A 80 4.01 -3.80 -3.47
CA ALA A 80 4.32 -4.57 -4.67
C ALA A 80 4.72 -6.01 -4.35
N CYS A 81 5.56 -6.22 -3.34
CA CYS A 81 5.91 -7.55 -2.86
C CYS A 81 4.66 -8.34 -2.45
N GLY A 82 3.76 -7.73 -1.68
CA GLY A 82 2.52 -8.38 -1.26
C GLY A 82 1.58 -8.71 -2.41
N VAL A 83 1.41 -7.77 -3.34
CA VAL A 83 0.55 -7.95 -4.53
C VAL A 83 1.12 -9.02 -5.47
N ALA A 84 2.42 -9.00 -5.72
CA ALA A 84 3.09 -10.03 -6.53
C ALA A 84 2.93 -11.42 -5.92
N ASN A 85 3.05 -11.56 -4.60
CA ASN A 85 2.81 -12.82 -3.91
C ASN A 85 1.36 -13.31 -4.09
N ILE A 86 0.37 -12.41 -3.99
CA ILE A 86 -1.05 -12.75 -4.22
C ILE A 86 -1.25 -13.21 -5.67
N ILE A 87 -0.67 -12.52 -6.64
CA ILE A 87 -0.78 -12.91 -8.05
C ILE A 87 -0.11 -14.26 -8.30
N ASN A 88 1.09 -14.50 -7.76
CA ASN A 88 1.80 -15.77 -7.91
C ASN A 88 1.08 -16.96 -7.27
N ILE A 89 0.33 -16.74 -6.17
CA ILE A 89 -0.38 -17.82 -5.47
C ILE A 89 -1.74 -18.10 -6.09
N PHE A 90 -2.51 -17.06 -6.43
CA PHE A 90 -3.92 -17.20 -6.79
C PHE A 90 -4.22 -16.96 -8.27
N GLN A 91 -3.31 -16.34 -9.01
CA GLN A 91 -3.46 -15.97 -10.44
C GLN A 91 -4.82 -15.28 -10.74
N PRO A 92 -5.21 -14.25 -9.97
CA PRO A 92 -6.49 -13.59 -10.17
C PRO A 92 -6.47 -12.77 -11.47
N GLU A 93 -7.64 -12.58 -12.07
CA GLU A 93 -7.80 -11.64 -13.20
C GLU A 93 -7.65 -10.18 -12.77
N ILE A 94 -8.07 -9.86 -11.56
CA ILE A 94 -8.06 -8.49 -11.01
C ILE A 94 -7.59 -8.50 -9.55
N VAL A 95 -6.67 -7.62 -9.23
CA VAL A 95 -6.33 -7.21 -7.85
C VAL A 95 -6.88 -5.81 -7.62
N SER A 96 -7.97 -5.70 -6.87
CA SER A 96 -8.60 -4.41 -6.55
C SER A 96 -8.11 -3.88 -5.22
N LEU A 97 -7.49 -2.69 -5.22
CA LEU A 97 -6.97 -2.04 -4.02
C LEU A 97 -7.92 -0.94 -3.55
N GLY A 98 -8.35 -1.05 -2.30
CA GLY A 98 -9.21 -0.07 -1.63
C GLY A 98 -8.49 0.70 -0.52
N GLY A 99 -9.24 1.57 0.15
CA GLY A 99 -8.76 2.37 1.27
C GLY A 99 -8.29 3.77 0.90
N GLY A 100 -7.83 4.52 1.91
CA GLY A 100 -7.53 5.95 1.76
C GLY A 100 -6.36 6.24 0.82
N VAL A 101 -5.32 5.38 0.83
CA VAL A 101 -4.11 5.55 0.01
C VAL A 101 -4.39 5.29 -1.47
N ALA A 102 -5.38 4.46 -1.82
CA ALA A 102 -5.78 4.24 -3.21
C ALA A 102 -6.29 5.51 -3.91
N LYS A 103 -6.66 6.56 -3.15
CA LYS A 103 -7.05 7.87 -3.69
C LYS A 103 -5.90 8.65 -4.34
N GLU A 104 -4.65 8.23 -4.14
CA GLU A 104 -3.49 8.81 -4.81
C GLU A 104 -3.47 8.52 -6.33
N GLY A 105 -4.36 7.64 -6.80
CA GLY A 105 -4.59 7.37 -8.22
C GLY A 105 -3.32 6.86 -8.91
N GLU A 106 -3.03 7.35 -10.11
CA GLU A 106 -1.86 6.92 -10.88
C GLU A 106 -0.52 7.25 -10.21
N GLY A 107 -0.48 8.17 -9.26
CA GLY A 107 0.70 8.41 -8.42
C GLY A 107 1.07 7.20 -7.55
N LEU A 108 0.09 6.33 -7.25
CA LEU A 108 0.30 5.04 -6.58
C LEU A 108 0.33 3.90 -7.61
N PHE A 109 -0.70 3.79 -8.46
CA PHE A 109 -0.93 2.61 -9.29
C PHE A 109 0.09 2.45 -10.42
N GLY A 110 0.57 3.53 -11.02
CA GLY A 110 1.61 3.49 -12.05
C GLY A 110 2.90 2.86 -11.53
N PRO A 111 3.54 3.45 -10.49
CA PRO A 111 4.74 2.87 -9.89
C PRO A 111 4.52 1.47 -9.28
N LEU A 112 3.32 1.19 -8.75
CA LEU A 112 2.98 -0.13 -8.21
C LEU A 112 3.03 -1.20 -9.30
N ARG A 113 2.34 -0.99 -10.42
CA ARG A 113 2.34 -1.92 -11.56
C ARG A 113 3.75 -2.16 -12.08
N ALA A 114 4.54 -1.11 -12.23
CA ALA A 114 5.94 -1.20 -12.67
C ALA A 114 6.81 -2.07 -11.75
N ARG A 115 6.48 -2.13 -10.45
CA ARG A 115 7.22 -2.95 -9.48
C ARG A 115 6.64 -4.35 -9.28
N VAL A 116 5.36 -4.55 -9.54
CA VAL A 116 4.69 -5.86 -9.38
C VAL A 116 5.01 -6.79 -10.53
N TYR A 117 4.81 -6.36 -11.77
CA TYR A 117 4.88 -7.26 -12.93
C TYR A 117 6.24 -7.96 -13.10
N PRO A 118 7.40 -7.33 -12.86
CA PRO A 118 8.68 -8.05 -12.89
C PRO A 118 8.83 -9.13 -11.81
N GLN A 119 8.04 -9.10 -10.75
CA GLN A 119 8.06 -10.09 -9.65
C GLN A 119 7.06 -11.24 -9.84
N VAL A 120 6.20 -11.16 -10.85
CA VAL A 120 5.24 -12.24 -11.15
C VAL A 120 5.93 -13.30 -11.99
N PHE A 121 5.65 -14.57 -11.69
CA PHE A 121 6.19 -15.69 -12.45
C PHE A 121 5.81 -15.58 -13.93
N GLY A 122 6.80 -15.61 -14.82
CA GLY A 122 6.65 -15.39 -16.27
C GLY A 122 6.75 -13.91 -16.68
N GLY A 123 6.90 -12.98 -15.72
CA GLY A 123 7.10 -11.55 -15.98
C GLY A 123 5.92 -10.88 -16.69
N GLU A 124 6.20 -9.79 -17.40
CA GLU A 124 5.18 -8.97 -18.10
C GLU A 124 4.37 -9.76 -19.12
N ASN A 125 4.93 -10.83 -19.70
CA ASN A 125 4.29 -11.64 -20.74
C ASN A 125 3.31 -12.69 -20.18
N ALA A 126 3.35 -13.00 -18.88
CA ALA A 126 2.57 -14.09 -18.30
C ALA A 126 1.43 -13.60 -17.38
N SER A 127 1.46 -12.35 -16.92
CA SER A 127 0.44 -11.85 -16.00
C SER A 127 -0.68 -11.16 -16.75
N SER A 128 -1.86 -11.73 -16.70
CA SER A 128 -3.12 -11.06 -17.09
C SER A 128 -3.77 -10.30 -15.92
N ALA A 129 -3.21 -10.37 -14.72
CA ALA A 129 -3.80 -9.74 -13.55
C ALA A 129 -3.79 -8.20 -13.66
N ARG A 130 -4.96 -7.60 -13.68
CA ARG A 130 -5.11 -6.14 -13.65
C ARG A 130 -5.03 -5.64 -12.22
N ILE A 131 -4.28 -4.56 -11.98
CA ILE A 131 -4.17 -3.92 -10.68
C ILE A 131 -4.89 -2.58 -10.77
N GLU A 132 -6.01 -2.46 -10.05
CA GLU A 132 -6.95 -1.35 -10.19
C GLU A 132 -7.40 -0.79 -8.83
N ALA A 133 -7.84 0.46 -8.83
CA ALA A 133 -8.49 1.05 -7.66
C ALA A 133 -9.89 0.47 -7.48
N CYS A 134 -10.28 0.21 -6.22
CA CYS A 134 -11.65 -0.18 -5.89
C CYS A 134 -12.62 0.96 -6.19
N THR A 135 -13.60 0.72 -7.06
CA THR A 135 -14.61 1.72 -7.47
C THR A 135 -15.57 2.10 -6.36
N LEU A 136 -15.86 1.20 -5.42
CA LEU A 136 -16.75 1.43 -4.27
C LEU A 136 -16.07 2.20 -3.13
N GLY A 137 -14.76 2.43 -3.21
CA GLY A 137 -13.98 3.17 -2.22
C GLY A 137 -14.12 2.59 -0.81
N TYR A 138 -14.30 3.46 0.20
CA TYR A 138 -14.46 3.05 1.61
C TYR A 138 -15.77 2.31 1.91
N LYS A 139 -16.76 2.40 1.02
CA LYS A 139 -18.05 1.72 1.17
C LYS A 139 -18.02 0.25 0.74
N ALA A 140 -16.94 -0.22 0.11
CA ALA A 140 -16.83 -1.57 -0.45
C ALA A 140 -17.13 -2.66 0.59
N GLY A 141 -16.55 -2.55 1.79
CA GLY A 141 -16.80 -3.53 2.86
C GLY A 141 -18.24 -3.56 3.34
N LEU A 142 -18.85 -2.39 3.52
CA LEU A 142 -20.26 -2.28 3.94
C LEU A 142 -21.21 -2.85 2.88
N ILE A 143 -21.00 -2.51 1.63
CA ILE A 143 -21.81 -3.00 0.51
C ILE A 143 -21.65 -4.52 0.37
N GLY A 144 -20.40 -5.04 0.44
CA GLY A 144 -20.14 -6.46 0.36
C GLY A 144 -20.81 -7.25 1.49
N ALA A 145 -20.76 -6.77 2.72
CA ALA A 145 -21.43 -7.39 3.85
C ALA A 145 -22.97 -7.41 3.67
N ALA A 146 -23.54 -6.30 3.21
CA ALA A 146 -24.98 -6.22 2.93
C ALA A 146 -25.42 -7.20 1.81
N MET A 147 -24.62 -7.34 0.76
CA MET A 147 -24.88 -8.28 -0.33
C MET A 147 -24.79 -9.74 0.14
N LEU A 148 -23.80 -10.08 0.97
CA LEU A 148 -23.70 -11.42 1.55
C LEU A 148 -24.91 -11.76 2.41
N ALA A 149 -25.37 -10.84 3.25
CA ALA A 149 -26.58 -11.01 4.06
C ALA A 149 -27.84 -11.23 3.17
N ALA A 150 -27.97 -10.48 2.08
CA ALA A 150 -29.05 -10.63 1.13
C ALA A 150 -29.03 -11.97 0.37
N GLN A 151 -27.86 -12.54 0.12
CA GLN A 151 -27.71 -13.86 -0.50
C GLN A 151 -28.04 -15.01 0.47
N ALA A 152 -27.67 -14.85 1.76
CA ALA A 152 -27.94 -15.87 2.78
C ALA A 152 -29.43 -16.04 3.11
N ASN A 153 -30.27 -15.07 2.72
CA ASN A 153 -31.73 -15.10 2.92
C ASN A 153 -32.52 -15.53 1.67
N ARG A 154 -31.84 -16.07 0.65
CA ARG A 154 -32.44 -16.69 -0.54
C ARG A 154 -32.30 -18.21 -0.48
#